data_e2eb024f86e972b4fdd3427dcf782a6a
#
_entry.id   e2eb024f86e972b4fdd3427dcf782a6a
#
_cell.length_a   1.000
_cell.length_b   1.000
_cell.length_c   1.000
_cell.angle_alpha   90.00
_cell.angle_beta   90.00
_cell.angle_gamma   90.00
#
_symmetry.space_group_name_H-M   'P 1'
#
loop_
_entity.id
_entity.type
_entity.pdbx_description
1 polymer ?
#
loop_
_entity_poly.entity_id
_entity_poly.type
_entity_poly.pdbx_seq_one_letter_code
_entity_poly.pdbx_strand_id
1 'polypeptide(L)'
;MKGYYRLLIANRHRKEPKFFEEITKKKINGISLTRQEIIEFIINSDKDLETAYWLLQDLYKISIYSSYELFAKDIEEWFNDVKKSKIKEFIKLIASYKAWLKEIRNSFILDEKTKKRLTNGFIEGKNNICKIVKRVGFGYKKFDNLRNRILYIDNERLNIKNK
;
A
#
# COMPACT_ATOMS: atom_id res chain seq x y z
N MET A 1 23.69 -0.09 8.87
CA MET A 1 22.91 0.19 7.66
C MET A 1 21.56 -0.57 7.59
N LYS A 2 21.48 -1.90 7.78
CA LYS A 2 20.19 -2.65 7.67
C LYS A 2 19.02 -2.10 8.51
N GLY A 3 19.26 -1.50 9.66
CA GLY A 3 18.20 -0.92 10.50
C GLY A 3 17.55 0.35 9.94
N TYR A 4 18.28 1.13 9.19
CA TYR A 4 17.82 2.39 8.60
C TYR A 4 16.91 2.17 7.41
N TYR A 5 17.17 1.17 6.54
CA TYR A 5 16.27 0.79 5.46
C TYR A 5 14.87 0.38 5.97
N ARG A 6 14.80 -0.25 7.15
CA ARG A 6 13.50 -0.57 7.78
C ARG A 6 12.71 0.69 8.16
N LEU A 7 13.39 1.78 8.55
CA LEU A 7 12.73 3.05 8.85
C LEU A 7 12.14 3.69 7.58
N LEU A 8 12.89 3.69 6.47
CA LEU A 8 12.41 4.19 5.19
C LEU A 8 11.17 3.40 4.72
N ILE A 9 11.23 2.07 4.79
CA ILE A 9 10.13 1.18 4.39
C ILE A 9 8.92 1.34 5.32
N ALA A 10 9.12 1.46 6.63
CA ALA A 10 8.03 1.58 7.59
C ALA A 10 7.24 2.89 7.45
N ASN A 11 7.85 3.94 6.90
CA ASN A 11 7.21 5.25 6.75
C ASN A 11 6.36 5.40 5.50
N ARG A 12 6.49 4.52 4.53
CA ARG A 12 5.79 4.59 3.23
C ARG A 12 4.26 4.68 3.32
N HIS A 13 3.64 4.24 4.41
CA HIS A 13 2.19 4.18 4.57
C HIS A 13 1.60 5.15 5.60
N ARG A 14 2.40 5.99 6.25
CA ARG A 14 1.92 6.85 7.33
C ARG A 14 1.80 8.29 6.86
N LYS A 15 0.57 8.77 6.77
CA LYS A 15 0.20 10.11 6.31
C LYS A 15 0.36 11.22 7.36
N GLU A 16 0.62 10.92 8.65
CA GLU A 16 0.59 11.91 9.70
C GLU A 16 1.97 12.18 10.32
N PRO A 17 2.43 13.46 10.29
CA PRO A 17 3.69 13.87 10.92
C PRO A 17 3.74 13.63 12.43
N LYS A 18 2.60 13.75 13.12
CA LYS A 18 2.52 13.62 14.59
C LYS A 18 2.99 12.26 15.15
N PHE A 19 2.95 11.22 14.37
CA PHE A 19 3.41 9.89 14.79
C PHE A 19 4.93 9.75 14.76
N PHE A 20 5.63 10.72 14.16
CA PHE A 20 7.09 10.71 14.02
C PHE A 20 7.80 11.27 15.25
N GLU A 21 7.17 12.20 15.98
CA GLU A 21 7.77 12.83 17.14
C GLU A 21 7.87 11.91 18.36
N GLU A 22 6.96 10.96 18.50
CA GLU A 22 6.87 10.11 19.70
C GLU A 22 7.77 8.87 19.70
N ILE A 23 8.22 8.38 18.54
CA ILE A 23 8.70 6.99 18.47
C ILE A 23 10.20 6.81 18.65
N THR A 24 11.07 7.76 18.44
CA THR A 24 12.47 7.52 18.81
C THR A 24 13.35 8.75 18.70
N LYS A 25 13.68 9.35 19.79
CA LYS A 25 14.96 10.08 19.96
C LYS A 25 16.08 9.02 19.97
N LYS A 26 16.59 8.63 18.82
CA LYS A 26 17.83 7.85 18.78
C LYS A 26 18.99 8.81 18.73
N LYS A 27 19.94 8.64 19.66
CA LYS A 27 21.21 9.35 19.61
C LYS A 27 22.09 8.75 18.52
N ILE A 28 22.44 9.54 17.52
CA ILE A 28 23.50 9.25 16.55
C ILE A 28 24.63 10.22 16.85
N ASN A 29 25.81 9.71 17.18
CA ASN A 29 26.99 10.51 17.58
C ASN A 29 26.70 11.53 18.72
N GLY A 30 25.86 11.14 19.69
CA GLY A 30 25.50 11.98 20.82
C GLY A 30 24.39 12.99 20.57
N ILE A 31 23.93 13.17 19.32
CA ILE A 31 22.83 14.06 18.93
C ILE A 31 21.53 13.30 18.89
N SER A 32 20.50 13.84 19.55
CA SER A 32 19.15 13.27 19.51
C SER A 32 18.44 13.74 18.24
N LEU A 33 18.19 12.82 17.29
CA LEU A 33 17.53 13.09 16.02
C LEU A 33 16.12 12.53 16.03
N THR A 34 15.20 13.27 15.43
CA THR A 34 13.86 12.79 15.09
C THR A 34 13.94 11.73 14.00
N ARG A 35 12.88 10.94 13.83
CA ARG A 35 12.82 9.93 12.77
C ARG A 35 12.92 10.56 11.38
N GLN A 36 12.36 11.74 11.19
CA GLN A 36 12.39 12.45 9.91
C GLN A 36 13.83 12.92 9.59
N GLU A 37 14.52 13.52 10.54
CA GLU A 37 15.92 13.94 10.37
C GLU A 37 16.84 12.74 10.06
N ILE A 38 16.58 11.58 10.67
CA ILE A 38 17.32 10.35 10.36
C ILE A 38 17.06 9.90 8.90
N ILE A 39 15.82 9.99 8.43
CA ILE A 39 15.47 9.64 7.06
C ILE A 39 16.14 10.59 6.08
N GLU A 40 16.06 11.89 6.31
CA GLU A 40 16.69 12.91 5.49
C GLU A 40 18.21 12.73 5.45
N PHE A 41 18.84 12.46 6.60
CA PHE A 41 20.26 12.14 6.66
C PHE A 41 20.64 10.91 5.82
N ILE A 42 19.82 9.84 5.88
CA ILE A 42 20.06 8.61 5.10
C ILE A 42 19.89 8.88 3.62
N ILE A 43 18.84 9.59 3.23
CA ILE A 43 18.55 9.92 1.82
C ILE A 43 19.71 10.75 1.26
N ASN A 44 20.16 11.76 1.97
CA ASN A 44 21.22 12.66 1.53
C ASN A 44 22.62 12.02 1.57
N SER A 45 22.77 10.84 2.18
CA SER A 45 24.09 10.17 2.27
C SER A 45 24.51 9.43 1.01
N ASP A 46 23.56 9.12 0.11
CA ASP A 46 23.80 8.35 -1.09
C ASP A 46 22.84 8.82 -2.20
N LYS A 47 23.40 9.29 -3.32
CA LYS A 47 22.64 9.86 -4.43
C LYS A 47 21.72 8.85 -5.13
N ASP A 48 22.14 7.60 -5.22
CA ASP A 48 21.30 6.55 -5.81
C ASP A 48 20.12 6.22 -4.89
N LEU A 49 20.35 6.24 -3.58
CA LEU A 49 19.30 6.05 -2.58
C LEU A 49 18.32 7.23 -2.58
N GLU A 50 18.81 8.46 -2.68
CA GLU A 50 17.97 9.66 -2.83
C GLU A 50 17.06 9.54 -4.08
N THR A 51 17.66 9.24 -5.22
CA THR A 51 16.93 9.07 -6.48
C THR A 51 15.90 7.95 -6.38
N ALA A 52 16.26 6.79 -5.81
CA ALA A 52 15.35 5.67 -5.62
C ALA A 52 14.18 6.02 -4.68
N TYR A 53 14.45 6.78 -3.62
CA TYR A 53 13.41 7.24 -2.70
C TYR A 53 12.39 8.13 -3.42
N TRP A 54 12.85 9.12 -4.17
CA TRP A 54 11.95 10.04 -4.86
C TRP A 54 11.16 9.35 -5.97
N LEU A 55 11.77 8.47 -6.75
CA LEU A 55 11.06 7.65 -7.74
C LEU A 55 9.95 6.81 -7.09
N LEU A 56 10.20 6.27 -5.91
CA LEU A 56 9.18 5.53 -5.17
C LEU A 56 8.05 6.44 -4.66
N GLN A 57 8.38 7.64 -4.17
CA GLN A 57 7.38 8.62 -3.74
C GLN A 57 6.50 9.09 -4.90
N ASP A 58 7.07 9.30 -6.09
CA ASP A 58 6.30 9.68 -7.27
C ASP A 58 5.37 8.55 -7.74
N LEU A 59 5.82 7.30 -7.69
CA LEU A 59 4.95 6.16 -7.95
C LEU A 59 3.77 6.09 -6.95
N TYR A 60 4.00 6.39 -5.68
CA TYR A 60 2.91 6.49 -4.69
C TYR A 60 1.96 7.64 -4.99
N LYS A 61 2.47 8.81 -5.41
CA LYS A 61 1.62 9.94 -5.82
C LYS A 61 0.73 9.52 -6.99
N ILE A 62 1.28 8.87 -8.01
CA ILE A 62 0.51 8.35 -9.14
C ILE A 62 -0.58 7.40 -8.65
N SER A 63 -0.24 6.42 -7.80
CA SER A 63 -1.23 5.44 -7.30
C SER A 63 -2.34 6.06 -6.44
N ILE A 64 -2.10 7.19 -5.78
CA ILE A 64 -3.08 7.84 -4.91
C ILE A 64 -3.91 8.88 -5.67
N TYR A 65 -3.28 9.72 -6.47
CA TYR A 65 -3.87 10.94 -7.01
C TYR A 65 -4.22 10.87 -8.50
N SER A 66 -3.67 9.92 -9.27
CA SER A 66 -4.02 9.78 -10.68
C SER A 66 -5.46 9.32 -10.88
N SER A 67 -5.99 9.51 -12.07
CA SER A 67 -7.32 9.06 -12.50
C SER A 67 -7.18 8.00 -13.60
N TYR A 68 -8.31 7.37 -13.96
CA TYR A 68 -8.34 6.42 -15.06
C TYR A 68 -7.83 7.03 -16.39
N GLU A 69 -8.15 8.32 -16.64
CA GLU A 69 -7.75 9.04 -17.85
C GLU A 69 -6.28 9.42 -17.82
N LEU A 70 -5.79 9.90 -16.68
CA LEU A 70 -4.44 10.45 -16.52
C LEU A 70 -3.38 9.40 -16.29
N PHE A 71 -3.74 8.24 -15.73
CA PHE A 71 -2.79 7.21 -15.32
C PHE A 71 -1.81 6.79 -16.43
N ALA A 72 -2.29 6.66 -17.68
CA ALA A 72 -1.43 6.24 -18.79
C ALA A 72 -0.31 7.24 -19.07
N LYS A 73 -0.62 8.54 -18.95
CA LYS A 73 0.35 9.62 -19.11
C LYS A 73 1.30 9.67 -17.93
N ASP A 74 0.76 9.69 -16.70
CA ASP A 74 1.54 9.81 -15.48
C ASP A 74 2.55 8.67 -15.33
N ILE A 75 2.14 7.43 -15.64
CA ILE A 75 3.01 6.27 -15.52
C ILE A 75 4.10 6.24 -16.61
N GLU A 76 3.82 6.74 -17.83
CA GLU A 76 4.83 6.81 -18.88
C GLU A 76 5.87 7.89 -18.56
N GLU A 77 5.48 9.02 -17.98
CA GLU A 77 6.41 10.03 -17.46
C GLU A 77 7.31 9.42 -16.39
N TRP A 78 6.73 8.68 -15.45
CA TRP A 78 7.50 7.96 -14.42
C TRP A 78 8.47 6.93 -15.04
N PHE A 79 8.06 6.17 -16.06
CA PHE A 79 8.96 5.24 -16.75
C PHE A 79 10.16 5.96 -17.38
N ASN A 80 9.97 7.15 -17.89
CA ASN A 80 11.05 7.95 -18.46
C ASN A 80 12.04 8.40 -17.38
N ASP A 81 11.55 8.81 -16.21
CA ASP A 81 12.41 9.20 -15.09
C ASP A 81 13.17 8.00 -14.50
N VAL A 82 12.52 6.84 -14.42
CA VAL A 82 13.19 5.59 -14.06
C VAL A 82 14.32 5.25 -15.03
N LYS A 83 14.12 5.40 -16.35
CA LYS A 83 15.17 5.15 -17.35
C LYS A 83 16.34 6.12 -17.19
N LYS A 84 16.06 7.42 -16.94
CA LYS A 84 17.09 8.45 -16.69
C LYS A 84 17.90 8.15 -15.43
N SER A 85 17.30 7.59 -14.41
CA SER A 85 17.97 7.26 -13.14
C SER A 85 19.04 6.20 -13.26
N LYS A 86 18.97 5.33 -14.27
CA LYS A 86 19.84 4.17 -14.50
C LYS A 86 19.84 3.13 -13.36
N ILE A 87 18.93 3.20 -12.41
CA ILE A 87 18.80 2.24 -11.30
C ILE A 87 18.20 0.95 -11.84
N LYS A 88 19.01 -0.11 -11.90
CA LYS A 88 18.67 -1.39 -12.55
C LYS A 88 17.42 -2.05 -11.98
N GLU A 89 17.22 -1.95 -10.66
CA GLU A 89 16.07 -2.52 -9.95
C GLU A 89 14.76 -1.86 -10.38
N PHE A 90 14.74 -0.54 -10.52
CA PHE A 90 13.57 0.19 -11.01
C PHE A 90 13.32 -0.06 -12.49
N ILE A 91 14.38 -0.15 -13.32
CA ILE A 91 14.23 -0.47 -14.75
C ILE A 91 13.53 -1.83 -14.94
N LYS A 92 13.87 -2.83 -14.13
CA LYS A 92 13.18 -4.15 -14.15
C LYS A 92 11.69 -4.04 -13.84
N LEU A 93 11.28 -3.11 -12.97
CA LEU A 93 9.87 -2.89 -12.64
C LEU A 93 9.04 -2.41 -13.83
N ILE A 94 9.65 -1.66 -14.78
CA ILE A 94 8.95 -1.17 -15.98
C ILE A 94 8.33 -2.34 -16.76
N ALA A 95 9.05 -3.44 -16.93
CA ALA A 95 8.54 -4.61 -17.66
C ALA A 95 7.31 -5.21 -16.96
N SER A 96 7.36 -5.36 -15.63
CA SER A 96 6.24 -5.86 -14.84
C SER A 96 5.04 -4.91 -14.90
N TYR A 97 5.25 -3.61 -14.77
CA TYR A 97 4.18 -2.61 -14.88
C TYR A 97 3.53 -2.62 -16.26
N LYS A 98 4.33 -2.71 -17.33
CA LYS A 98 3.81 -2.79 -18.72
C LYS A 98 2.97 -4.04 -18.94
N ALA A 99 3.36 -5.17 -18.36
CA ALA A 99 2.59 -6.41 -18.47
C ALA A 99 1.20 -6.31 -17.81
N TRP A 100 1.06 -5.53 -16.74
CA TRP A 100 -0.17 -5.36 -15.95
C TRP A 100 -0.79 -3.97 -16.08
N LEU A 101 -0.40 -3.20 -17.09
CA LEU A 101 -0.79 -1.80 -17.21
C LEU A 101 -2.32 -1.61 -17.27
N LYS A 102 -3.01 -2.48 -18.00
CA LYS A 102 -4.47 -2.47 -18.15
C LYS A 102 -5.17 -2.72 -16.82
N GLU A 103 -4.71 -3.73 -16.08
CA GLU A 103 -5.28 -4.13 -14.80
C GLU A 103 -5.03 -3.05 -13.73
N ILE A 104 -3.83 -2.50 -13.71
CA ILE A 104 -3.50 -1.39 -12.81
C ILE A 104 -4.34 -0.17 -13.13
N ARG A 105 -4.50 0.19 -14.41
CA ARG A 105 -5.37 1.29 -14.83
C ARG A 105 -6.82 1.08 -14.43
N ASN A 106 -7.32 -0.14 -14.52
CA ASN A 106 -8.69 -0.47 -14.11
C ASN A 106 -8.92 -0.25 -12.59
N SER A 107 -7.89 -0.27 -11.77
CA SER A 107 -8.02 0.05 -10.33
C SER A 107 -8.38 1.51 -10.06
N PHE A 108 -8.28 2.39 -11.05
CA PHE A 108 -8.69 3.80 -10.96
C PHE A 108 -10.15 4.04 -11.34
N ILE A 109 -10.87 3.02 -11.79
CA ILE A 109 -12.30 3.11 -12.10
C ILE A 109 -13.06 3.43 -10.80
N LEU A 110 -13.96 4.42 -10.89
CA LEU A 110 -14.80 4.83 -9.80
C LEU A 110 -16.16 4.12 -9.88
N ASP A 111 -16.66 3.68 -8.76
CA ASP A 111 -18.04 3.22 -8.63
C ASP A 111 -19.01 4.37 -8.92
N GLU A 112 -20.01 4.12 -9.75
CA GLU A 112 -20.95 5.15 -10.23
C GLU A 112 -21.75 5.80 -9.10
N LYS A 113 -22.11 5.04 -8.06
CA LYS A 113 -22.93 5.49 -6.94
C LYS A 113 -22.12 6.18 -5.85
N THR A 114 -21.02 5.55 -5.45
CA THR A 114 -20.21 6.01 -4.30
C THR A 114 -19.13 7.01 -4.70
N LYS A 115 -18.81 7.11 -6.00
CA LYS A 115 -17.68 7.90 -6.54
C LYS A 115 -16.34 7.56 -5.90
N LYS A 116 -16.21 6.34 -5.36
CA LYS A 116 -14.97 5.83 -4.77
C LYS A 116 -14.38 4.78 -5.68
N ARG A 117 -13.06 4.60 -5.62
CA ARG A 117 -12.37 3.53 -6.35
C ARG A 117 -12.89 2.17 -5.90
N LEU A 118 -13.06 1.27 -6.85
CA LEU A 118 -13.34 -0.12 -6.57
C LEU A 118 -12.13 -0.74 -5.88
N THR A 119 -12.33 -1.26 -4.69
CA THR A 119 -11.28 -1.88 -3.88
C THR A 119 -11.66 -3.30 -3.50
N ASN A 120 -10.67 -4.12 -3.18
CA ASN A 120 -10.88 -5.46 -2.64
C ASN A 120 -11.40 -5.45 -1.19
N GLY A 121 -11.66 -4.28 -0.59
CA GLY A 121 -12.07 -4.15 0.80
C GLY A 121 -13.30 -4.95 1.16
N PHE A 122 -14.26 -5.08 0.24
CA PHE A 122 -15.42 -5.95 0.43
C PHE A 122 -15.01 -7.42 0.55
N ILE A 123 -14.18 -7.91 -0.38
CA ILE A 123 -13.69 -9.29 -0.38
C ILE A 123 -12.81 -9.56 0.84
N GLU A 124 -11.94 -8.61 1.20
CA GLU A 124 -11.11 -8.70 2.41
C GLU A 124 -11.98 -8.77 3.67
N GLY A 125 -13.05 -7.97 3.74
CA GLY A 125 -14.03 -8.04 4.81
C GLY A 125 -14.71 -9.41 4.90
N LYS A 126 -15.13 -9.99 3.77
CA LYS A 126 -15.70 -11.35 3.72
C LYS A 126 -14.68 -12.41 4.13
N ASN A 127 -13.45 -12.32 3.65
CA ASN A 127 -12.38 -13.24 4.03
C ASN A 127 -12.07 -13.17 5.55
N ASN A 128 -12.14 -11.99 6.14
CA ASN A 128 -11.97 -11.84 7.58
C ASN A 128 -13.11 -12.50 8.37
N ILE A 129 -14.36 -12.39 7.90
CA ILE A 129 -15.50 -13.11 8.49
C ILE A 129 -15.24 -14.61 8.45
N CYS A 130 -14.84 -15.16 7.31
CA CYS A 130 -14.52 -16.59 7.18
C CYS A 130 -13.43 -17.02 8.17
N LYS A 131 -12.37 -16.21 8.32
CA LYS A 131 -11.29 -16.48 9.28
C LYS A 131 -11.78 -16.46 10.73
N ILE A 132 -12.63 -15.51 11.10
CA ILE A 132 -13.20 -15.40 12.45
C ILE A 132 -14.12 -16.60 12.73
N VAL A 133 -15.03 -16.93 11.80
CA VAL A 133 -15.95 -18.08 11.96
C VAL A 133 -15.18 -19.37 12.14
N LYS A 134 -14.12 -19.60 11.33
CA LYS A 134 -13.26 -20.77 11.46
C LYS A 134 -12.55 -20.82 12.84
N ARG A 135 -12.08 -19.69 13.34
CA ARG A 135 -11.37 -19.57 14.60
C ARG A 135 -12.30 -19.81 15.79
N VAL A 136 -13.46 -19.16 15.82
CA VAL A 136 -14.46 -19.28 16.89
C VAL A 136 -15.07 -20.69 16.96
N GLY A 137 -15.20 -21.35 15.80
CA GLY A 137 -15.71 -22.74 15.75
C GLY A 137 -14.65 -23.80 16.07
N PHE A 138 -13.44 -23.44 16.50
CA PHE A 138 -12.32 -24.35 16.78
C PHE A 138 -12.05 -25.36 15.64
N GLY A 139 -12.42 -25.00 14.42
CA GLY A 139 -12.38 -25.83 13.24
C GLY A 139 -13.71 -26.52 12.94
N TYR A 140 -13.87 -26.88 11.66
CA TYR A 140 -15.06 -27.57 11.16
C TYR A 140 -14.63 -28.86 10.49
N LYS A 141 -15.20 -30.00 10.92
CA LYS A 141 -14.94 -31.31 10.30
C LYS A 141 -15.49 -31.44 8.90
N LYS A 142 -16.64 -30.76 8.62
CA LYS A 142 -17.30 -30.78 7.31
C LYS A 142 -17.34 -29.36 6.74
N PHE A 143 -17.02 -29.24 5.46
CA PHE A 143 -17.04 -27.95 4.74
C PHE A 143 -18.45 -27.32 4.75
N ASP A 144 -19.49 -28.13 4.58
CA ASP A 144 -20.88 -27.64 4.55
C ASP A 144 -21.28 -26.94 5.85
N ASN A 145 -20.83 -27.42 6.98
CA ASN A 145 -21.09 -26.76 8.27
C ASN A 145 -20.44 -25.39 8.36
N LEU A 146 -19.21 -25.28 7.89
CA LEU A 146 -18.50 -23.99 7.80
C LEU A 146 -19.22 -23.03 6.84
N ARG A 147 -19.56 -23.51 5.63
CA ARG A 147 -20.28 -22.73 4.61
C ARG A 147 -21.60 -22.20 5.15
N ASN A 148 -22.44 -23.08 5.72
CA ASN A 148 -23.74 -22.69 6.24
C ASN A 148 -23.61 -21.66 7.38
N ARG A 149 -22.62 -21.79 8.24
CA ARG A 149 -22.38 -20.81 9.30
C ARG A 149 -21.94 -19.44 8.76
N ILE A 150 -21.08 -19.43 7.72
CA ILE A 150 -20.67 -18.19 7.06
C ILE A 150 -21.86 -17.50 6.42
N LEU A 151 -22.69 -18.25 5.67
CA LEU A 151 -23.88 -17.71 4.99
C LEU A 151 -24.90 -17.16 5.99
N TYR A 152 -25.12 -17.85 7.11
CA TYR A 152 -26.01 -17.38 8.16
C TYR A 152 -25.55 -16.03 8.74
N ILE A 153 -24.29 -15.91 9.11
CA ILE A 153 -23.73 -14.68 9.68
C ILE A 153 -23.76 -13.53 8.67
N ASP A 154 -23.55 -13.81 7.40
CA ASP A 154 -23.58 -12.80 6.35
C ASP A 154 -24.99 -12.27 6.10
N ASN A 155 -26.00 -13.13 6.09
CA ASN A 155 -27.40 -12.75 5.96
C ASN A 155 -27.89 -11.93 7.15
N GLU A 156 -27.54 -12.30 8.38
CA GLU A 156 -27.87 -11.52 9.58
C GLU A 156 -27.30 -10.09 9.51
N ARG A 157 -26.07 -9.94 9.05
CA ARG A 157 -25.44 -8.61 8.88
C ARG A 157 -26.11 -7.76 7.79
N LEU A 158 -26.62 -8.36 6.75
CA LEU A 158 -27.37 -7.65 5.70
C LEU A 158 -28.72 -7.16 6.22
N ASN A 159 -29.41 -7.99 7.01
CA ASN A 159 -30.69 -7.65 7.64
C ASN A 159 -30.59 -6.50 8.66
N ILE A 160 -29.48 -6.42 9.42
CA ILE A 160 -29.23 -5.32 10.37
C ILE A 160 -28.98 -4.00 9.66
N LYS A 161 -28.36 -4.00 8.47
CA LYS A 161 -28.07 -2.78 7.70
C LYS A 161 -29.29 -2.20 6.97
N ASN A 162 -30.35 -2.98 6.83
CA ASN A 162 -31.58 -2.58 6.12
C ASN A 162 -32.71 -2.18 7.08
N LYS A 163 -32.46 -2.14 8.37
CA LYS A 163 -33.30 -1.55 9.42
C LYS A 163 -32.71 -0.20 9.85
#